data_065b67d672970732bfd5476f2ad8dbcd
#
_entry.id   065b67d672970732bfd5476f2ad8dbcd
#
_cell.length_a   1.000
_cell.length_b   1.000
_cell.length_c   1.000
_cell.angle_alpha   90.00
_cell.angle_beta   90.00
_cell.angle_gamma   90.00
#
_symmetry.space_group_name_H-M   'P 1'
#
loop_
_entity.id
_entity.type
_entity.pdbx_description
1 polymer ?
#
loop_
_entity_poly.entity_id
_entity_poly.type
_entity_poly.pdbx_seq_one_letter_code
_entity_poly.pdbx_strand_id
1 'polypeptide(L)'
;GSSKLNDYRGYAWVALKNLDPGLVTNVSETMNTTYSPRYLEWLKPNFSYSANYRWTNDLSREGQNISSNLRFNSSFTLTPVQIFEFFYKPPRKNARSSSRARGGRSRTRSRTNQQNNTANKKKETKEIKSLSYIHSIFDKVNPVSLSYTETLNRSSNQVIGEVPAGYKFGWMPDHNLEQSEEVGSNLGSWDHKRDGSIRTGLKLSRLVTINFNFSQNFSSVISGTGVEQRTMTRDYIAIDELFKEGLPFPGWSFRLAGVEKWPIIKWVAKSASIDHSYAGKETRSWQFEDIEPENIDFFKLASFVEDYKDYERSSR
;
A
#
# COMPACT_ATOMS: atom_id res chain seq x y z
N GLY A 1 -5.42 -17.42 59.99
CA GLY A 1 -5.06 -17.41 58.55
C GLY A 1 -5.79 -18.42 57.69
N SER A 2 -6.32 -19.52 58.25
CA SER A 2 -6.94 -20.61 57.49
C SER A 2 -8.39 -20.36 57.05
N SER A 3 -9.15 -19.53 57.76
CA SER A 3 -10.55 -19.26 57.44
C SER A 3 -10.71 -18.47 56.10
N LYS A 4 -9.88 -17.48 55.90
CA LYS A 4 -9.92 -16.69 54.66
C LYS A 4 -9.58 -17.48 53.37
N LEU A 5 -8.66 -18.42 53.48
CA LEU A 5 -8.28 -19.28 52.34
C LEU A 5 -9.41 -20.24 51.94
N ASN A 6 -10.22 -20.71 52.91
CA ASN A 6 -11.38 -21.56 52.64
C ASN A 6 -12.54 -20.79 52.01
N ASP A 7 -12.72 -19.52 52.35
CA ASP A 7 -13.70 -18.63 51.72
C ASP A 7 -13.36 -18.40 50.24
N TYR A 8 -12.11 -18.09 49.93
CA TYR A 8 -11.69 -17.92 48.52
C TYR A 8 -11.86 -19.20 47.69
N ARG A 9 -11.62 -20.39 48.27
CA ARG A 9 -11.89 -21.67 47.59
C ARG A 9 -13.37 -21.87 47.34
N GLY A 10 -14.23 -21.47 48.29
CA GLY A 10 -15.68 -21.53 48.17
C GLY A 10 -16.16 -20.63 47.00
N TYR A 11 -15.72 -19.42 46.91
CA TYR A 11 -16.04 -18.48 45.82
C TYR A 11 -15.55 -18.99 44.48
N ALA A 12 -14.32 -19.48 44.40
CA ALA A 12 -13.78 -20.03 43.16
C ALA A 12 -14.57 -21.25 42.67
N TRP A 13 -15.04 -22.11 43.59
CA TRP A 13 -15.83 -23.29 43.27
C TRP A 13 -17.25 -22.93 42.83
N VAL A 14 -17.87 -21.92 43.43
CA VAL A 14 -19.20 -21.41 43.03
C VAL A 14 -19.11 -20.72 41.68
N ALA A 15 -18.07 -19.90 41.42
CA ALA A 15 -17.84 -19.26 40.14
C ALA A 15 -17.65 -20.32 39.03
N LEU A 16 -16.84 -21.34 39.27
CA LEU A 16 -16.64 -22.44 38.33
C LEU A 16 -17.93 -23.24 38.06
N LYS A 17 -18.74 -23.49 39.08
CA LYS A 17 -20.00 -24.23 38.97
C LYS A 17 -21.08 -23.44 38.23
N ASN A 18 -21.07 -22.10 38.35
CA ASN A 18 -22.02 -21.22 37.68
C ASN A 18 -21.53 -20.72 36.35
N LEU A 19 -20.34 -21.14 35.88
CA LEU A 19 -19.65 -20.58 34.71
C LEU A 19 -19.56 -19.04 34.75
N ASP A 20 -19.40 -18.46 35.96
CA ASP A 20 -19.20 -17.04 36.11
C ASP A 20 -17.70 -16.72 35.93
N PRO A 21 -17.31 -16.19 34.80
CA PRO A 21 -15.89 -15.87 34.50
C PRO A 21 -15.34 -14.73 35.33
N GLY A 22 -16.14 -14.12 36.21
CA GLY A 22 -15.81 -12.91 36.93
C GLY A 22 -16.03 -11.66 36.06
N LEU A 23 -15.44 -10.53 36.50
CA LEU A 23 -15.56 -9.27 35.77
C LEU A 23 -14.59 -9.24 34.58
N VAL A 24 -15.13 -9.01 33.39
CA VAL A 24 -14.32 -8.79 32.18
C VAL A 24 -13.71 -7.40 32.26
N THR A 25 -12.38 -7.34 32.22
CA THR A 25 -11.63 -6.08 32.29
C THR A 25 -10.99 -5.68 30.97
N ASN A 26 -10.87 -6.61 30.03
CA ASN A 26 -10.24 -6.36 28.73
C ASN A 26 -10.87 -7.26 27.64
N VAL A 27 -11.24 -6.64 26.52
CA VAL A 27 -11.71 -7.34 25.31
C VAL A 27 -10.91 -6.85 24.13
N SER A 28 -10.48 -7.75 23.27
CA SER A 28 -9.83 -7.42 22.01
C SER A 28 -10.50 -8.18 20.88
N GLU A 29 -10.93 -7.46 19.87
CA GLU A 29 -11.58 -8.01 18.67
C GLU A 29 -10.75 -7.61 17.44
N THR A 30 -10.53 -8.56 16.54
CA THR A 30 -9.74 -8.31 15.31
C THR A 30 -10.49 -8.88 14.10
N MET A 31 -10.62 -8.06 13.07
CA MET A 31 -11.16 -8.45 11.77
C MET A 31 -10.11 -8.19 10.68
N ASN A 32 -9.85 -9.18 9.84
CA ASN A 32 -8.96 -9.07 8.71
C ASN A 32 -9.64 -9.58 7.44
N THR A 33 -9.60 -8.78 6.38
CA THR A 33 -10.16 -9.14 5.08
C THR A 33 -9.14 -8.84 3.99
N THR A 34 -8.98 -9.76 3.06
CA THR A 34 -8.10 -9.58 1.89
C THR A 34 -8.86 -9.98 0.64
N TYR A 35 -8.77 -9.14 -0.40
CA TYR A 35 -9.41 -9.36 -1.68
C TYR A 35 -8.45 -9.06 -2.82
N SER A 36 -8.14 -10.07 -3.64
CA SER A 36 -7.19 -9.97 -4.75
C SER A 36 -7.83 -10.51 -6.04
N PRO A 37 -8.69 -9.74 -6.70
CA PRO A 37 -9.34 -10.16 -7.94
C PRO A 37 -8.35 -10.29 -9.10
N ARG A 38 -8.56 -11.28 -9.96
CA ARG A 38 -7.72 -11.56 -11.14
C ARG A 38 -8.55 -11.54 -12.42
N TYR A 39 -9.21 -10.42 -12.68
CA TYR A 39 -10.04 -10.28 -13.87
C TYR A 39 -9.24 -9.91 -15.12
N LEU A 40 -8.10 -9.22 -14.94
CA LEU A 40 -7.28 -8.72 -16.02
C LEU A 40 -5.82 -9.17 -15.82
N GLU A 41 -5.18 -9.68 -16.85
CA GLU A 41 -3.79 -10.13 -16.78
C GLU A 41 -2.80 -8.96 -16.53
N TRP A 42 -3.14 -7.79 -17.08
CA TRP A 42 -2.31 -6.58 -17.01
C TRP A 42 -2.52 -5.74 -15.75
N LEU A 43 -3.59 -6.01 -14.96
CA LEU A 43 -3.92 -5.31 -13.72
C LEU A 43 -4.06 -6.32 -12.58
N LYS A 44 -3.21 -6.21 -11.58
CA LYS A 44 -3.25 -7.05 -10.39
C LYS A 44 -3.57 -6.19 -9.17
N PRO A 45 -4.86 -6.00 -8.85
CA PRO A 45 -5.26 -5.31 -7.64
C PRO A 45 -5.14 -6.23 -6.42
N ASN A 46 -4.81 -5.64 -5.29
CA ASN A 46 -4.86 -6.29 -3.99
C ASN A 46 -5.39 -5.28 -2.96
N PHE A 47 -6.42 -5.67 -2.25
CA PHE A 47 -7.04 -4.89 -1.20
C PHE A 47 -6.95 -5.67 0.10
N SER A 48 -6.60 -4.99 1.18
CA SER A 48 -6.70 -5.55 2.52
C SER A 48 -7.29 -4.53 3.48
N TYR A 49 -8.11 -5.03 4.35
CA TYR A 49 -8.72 -4.27 5.43
C TYR A 49 -8.48 -4.99 6.75
N SER A 50 -8.03 -4.26 7.77
CA SER A 50 -7.90 -4.75 9.12
C SER A 50 -8.53 -3.77 10.10
N ALA A 51 -9.30 -4.30 11.04
CA ALA A 51 -9.86 -3.57 12.15
C ALA A 51 -9.45 -4.27 13.45
N ASN A 52 -8.82 -3.54 14.35
CA ASN A 52 -8.46 -4.01 15.67
C ASN A 52 -9.16 -3.11 16.68
N TYR A 53 -10.04 -3.70 17.46
CA TYR A 53 -10.75 -3.02 18.52
C TYR A 53 -10.25 -3.53 19.86
N ARG A 54 -10.06 -2.65 20.80
CA ARG A 54 -9.73 -2.96 22.19
C ARG A 54 -10.62 -2.17 23.13
N TRP A 55 -11.13 -2.85 24.10
CA TRP A 55 -11.92 -2.33 25.19
C TRP A 55 -11.25 -2.70 26.52
N THR A 56 -11.16 -1.71 27.43
CA THR A 56 -10.62 -1.93 28.78
C THR A 56 -11.50 -1.23 29.78
N ASN A 57 -11.82 -1.93 30.85
CA ASN A 57 -12.58 -1.41 31.98
C ASN A 57 -11.66 -1.33 33.21
N ASP A 58 -11.42 -0.11 33.67
CA ASP A 58 -10.69 0.15 34.89
C ASP A 58 -11.73 0.31 36.03
N LEU A 59 -11.80 -0.69 36.88
CA LEU A 59 -12.76 -0.73 38.01
C LEU A 59 -12.56 0.40 39.02
N SER A 60 -11.46 1.16 38.93
CA SER A 60 -11.18 2.32 39.81
C SER A 60 -11.74 3.65 39.28
N ARG A 61 -12.24 3.67 38.02
CA ARG A 61 -12.75 4.84 37.33
C ARG A 61 -14.13 4.58 36.76
N GLU A 62 -14.91 5.65 36.63
CA GLU A 62 -16.17 5.58 35.93
C GLU A 62 -15.94 5.58 34.43
N GLY A 63 -16.63 4.67 33.72
CA GLY A 63 -16.48 4.52 32.27
C GLY A 63 -15.36 3.58 31.84
N GLN A 64 -15.31 3.31 30.57
CA GLN A 64 -14.42 2.36 29.92
C GLN A 64 -13.58 3.04 28.86
N ASN A 65 -12.36 2.54 28.62
CA ASN A 65 -11.50 3.05 27.58
C ASN A 65 -11.61 2.16 26.36
N ILE A 66 -11.80 2.79 25.20
CA ILE A 66 -11.91 2.09 23.92
C ILE A 66 -10.86 2.61 22.96
N SER A 67 -10.34 1.72 22.15
CA SER A 67 -9.46 2.08 21.05
C SER A 67 -9.78 1.26 19.81
N SER A 68 -9.70 1.89 18.66
CA SER A 68 -9.92 1.27 17.35
C SER A 68 -8.77 1.65 16.43
N ASN A 69 -8.11 0.65 15.85
CA ASN A 69 -7.11 0.80 14.81
C ASN A 69 -7.65 0.18 13.54
N LEU A 70 -7.90 1.01 12.55
CA LEU A 70 -8.42 0.64 11.25
C LEU A 70 -7.33 0.87 10.21
N ARG A 71 -7.11 -0.11 9.34
CA ARG A 71 -6.15 0.02 8.25
C ARG A 71 -6.72 -0.55 6.96
N PHE A 72 -6.72 0.28 5.94
CA PHE A 72 -7.04 -0.10 4.58
C PHE A 72 -5.78 0.00 3.71
N ASN A 73 -5.46 -1.05 2.96
CA ASN A 73 -4.41 -1.00 1.97
C ASN A 73 -4.99 -1.38 0.62
N SER A 74 -4.63 -0.63 -0.39
CA SER A 74 -4.87 -1.00 -1.78
C SER A 74 -3.57 -0.93 -2.55
N SER A 75 -3.30 -1.93 -3.36
CA SER A 75 -2.16 -1.94 -4.26
C SER A 75 -2.56 -2.44 -5.63
N PHE A 76 -1.97 -1.81 -6.65
CA PHE A 76 -2.21 -2.14 -8.04
C PHE A 76 -0.88 -2.31 -8.74
N THR A 77 -0.72 -3.40 -9.46
CA THR A 77 0.40 -3.58 -10.36
C THR A 77 -0.11 -3.59 -11.78
N LEU A 78 0.29 -2.57 -12.54
CA LEU A 78 -0.01 -2.42 -13.97
C LEU A 78 1.19 -2.90 -14.78
N THR A 79 0.97 -3.78 -15.73
CA THR A 79 2.01 -4.27 -16.65
C THR A 79 1.82 -3.64 -18.02
N PRO A 80 2.55 -2.55 -18.39
CA PRO A 80 2.28 -1.78 -19.60
C PRO A 80 2.36 -2.60 -20.90
N VAL A 81 3.31 -3.52 -20.98
CA VAL A 81 3.43 -4.40 -22.15
C VAL A 81 2.19 -5.29 -22.34
N GLN A 82 1.60 -5.81 -21.24
CA GLN A 82 0.39 -6.64 -21.31
C GLN A 82 -0.84 -5.83 -21.68
N ILE A 83 -0.92 -4.55 -21.28
CA ILE A 83 -1.97 -3.64 -21.75
C ILE A 83 -1.89 -3.49 -23.25
N PHE A 84 -0.69 -3.27 -23.79
CA PHE A 84 -0.50 -3.15 -25.23
C PHE A 84 -0.80 -4.49 -25.96
N GLU A 85 -0.39 -5.62 -25.40
CA GLU A 85 -0.65 -6.96 -25.95
C GLU A 85 -2.14 -7.33 -25.97
N PHE A 86 -2.96 -6.69 -25.14
CA PHE A 86 -4.42 -6.85 -25.21
C PHE A 86 -4.99 -6.33 -26.55
N PHE A 87 -4.42 -5.25 -27.09
CA PHE A 87 -4.84 -4.65 -28.35
C PHE A 87 -4.05 -5.22 -29.55
N TYR A 88 -2.78 -5.51 -29.37
CA TYR A 88 -1.90 -6.00 -30.43
C TYR A 88 -0.86 -6.98 -29.91
N LYS A 89 -0.95 -8.24 -30.34
CA LYS A 89 0.06 -9.25 -30.08
C LYS A 89 1.01 -9.33 -31.28
N PRO A 90 2.29 -8.95 -31.14
CA PRO A 90 3.25 -9.09 -32.23
C PRO A 90 3.42 -10.57 -32.57
N PRO A 91 3.61 -10.92 -33.85
CA PRO A 91 3.87 -12.28 -34.26
C PRO A 91 5.16 -12.77 -33.59
N ARG A 92 5.08 -13.91 -32.88
CA ARG A 92 6.25 -14.51 -32.25
C ARG A 92 7.25 -14.88 -33.34
N LYS A 93 8.40 -14.21 -33.37
CA LYS A 93 9.54 -14.68 -34.19
C LYS A 93 9.87 -16.08 -33.69
N ASN A 94 9.60 -17.09 -34.53
CA ASN A 94 9.97 -18.49 -34.24
C ASN A 94 11.44 -18.46 -33.84
N ALA A 95 11.73 -18.69 -32.57
CA ALA A 95 13.08 -18.97 -32.13
C ALA A 95 13.48 -20.23 -32.94
N ARG A 96 14.36 -20.06 -33.92
CA ARG A 96 14.99 -21.19 -34.62
C ARG A 96 15.57 -22.05 -33.52
N SER A 97 14.91 -23.16 -33.23
CA SER A 97 15.46 -24.18 -32.36
C SER A 97 16.75 -24.64 -33.04
N SER A 98 17.87 -24.13 -32.57
CA SER A 98 19.16 -24.67 -32.86
C SER A 98 19.30 -26.00 -32.11
N SER A 99 18.49 -26.98 -32.52
CA SER A 99 18.77 -28.35 -32.21
C SER A 99 20.06 -28.72 -32.96
N ARG A 100 21.21 -28.45 -32.36
CA ARG A 100 22.44 -29.12 -32.68
C ARG A 100 22.22 -30.59 -32.32
N ALA A 101 21.66 -31.34 -33.24
CA ALA A 101 21.64 -32.79 -33.21
C ALA A 101 23.08 -33.26 -33.22
N ARG A 102 23.62 -33.60 -32.05
CA ARG A 102 24.80 -34.42 -31.90
C ARG A 102 24.47 -35.78 -32.48
N GLY A 103 25.18 -36.16 -33.52
CA GLY A 103 24.97 -37.40 -34.25
C GLY A 103 24.98 -38.64 -33.37
N GLY A 104 23.94 -39.41 -33.47
CA GLY A 104 23.83 -40.78 -33.04
C GLY A 104 23.21 -41.59 -34.18
N ARG A 105 24.02 -42.40 -34.86
CA ARG A 105 23.57 -43.38 -35.85
C ARG A 105 22.65 -44.37 -35.15
N SER A 106 21.38 -44.39 -35.54
CA SER A 106 20.56 -45.60 -35.40
C SER A 106 19.69 -45.74 -36.64
N ARG A 107 20.02 -46.77 -37.42
CA ARG A 107 19.20 -47.27 -38.52
C ARG A 107 18.05 -48.06 -37.92
N THR A 108 16.83 -47.61 -38.10
CA THR A 108 15.69 -48.50 -38.08
C THR A 108 14.67 -48.01 -39.13
N ARG A 109 14.45 -48.80 -40.12
CA ARG A 109 13.40 -48.69 -41.14
C ARG A 109 12.06 -48.88 -40.42
N SER A 110 11.14 -47.95 -40.56
CA SER A 110 9.72 -48.28 -40.55
C SER A 110 8.99 -47.40 -41.55
N ARG A 111 8.37 -48.08 -42.49
CA ARG A 111 7.46 -47.53 -43.52
C ARG A 111 6.12 -47.21 -42.89
N THR A 112 5.39 -46.32 -43.56
CA THR A 112 3.94 -46.06 -43.50
C THR A 112 3.47 -45.15 -42.40
N ASN A 113 3.17 -43.87 -42.69
CA ASN A 113 1.83 -43.36 -42.94
C ASN A 113 1.89 -41.88 -43.38
N GLN A 114 1.69 -41.71 -44.69
CA GLN A 114 1.17 -40.44 -45.20
C GLN A 114 -0.31 -40.42 -44.88
N GLN A 115 -0.73 -39.56 -43.94
CA GLN A 115 -2.09 -39.05 -43.93
C GLN A 115 -2.17 -37.71 -43.19
N ASN A 116 -2.53 -36.69 -43.93
CA ASN A 116 -3.29 -35.53 -43.55
C ASN A 116 -2.72 -34.60 -42.45
N ASN A 117 -1.73 -33.79 -42.82
CA ASN A 117 -1.59 -32.45 -42.25
C ASN A 117 -2.20 -31.40 -43.18
N THR A 118 -3.54 -31.50 -43.36
CA THR A 118 -4.33 -30.39 -43.91
C THR A 118 -4.67 -29.43 -42.80
N ALA A 119 -4.20 -28.21 -42.97
CA ALA A 119 -4.85 -27.00 -42.50
C ALA A 119 -4.88 -26.72 -40.99
N ASN A 120 -3.76 -26.29 -40.46
CA ASN A 120 -3.82 -25.14 -39.58
C ASN A 120 -2.91 -24.04 -40.15
N LYS A 121 -3.37 -23.41 -41.25
CA LYS A 121 -2.89 -22.10 -41.67
C LYS A 121 -3.28 -21.10 -40.57
N LYS A 122 -2.48 -21.07 -39.50
CA LYS A 122 -2.50 -19.95 -38.58
C LYS A 122 -2.34 -18.70 -39.44
N LYS A 123 -3.38 -17.87 -39.50
CA LYS A 123 -3.32 -16.56 -40.15
C LYS A 123 -2.07 -15.87 -39.63
N GLU A 124 -1.04 -15.76 -40.45
CA GLU A 124 0.11 -14.91 -40.19
C GLU A 124 -0.44 -13.49 -40.09
N THR A 125 -0.54 -13.01 -38.88
CA THR A 125 -0.89 -11.61 -38.62
C THR A 125 0.24 -10.80 -39.20
N LYS A 126 -0.02 -10.05 -40.28
CA LYS A 126 0.99 -9.18 -40.92
C LYS A 126 1.59 -8.29 -39.85
N GLU A 127 2.91 -8.32 -39.70
CA GLU A 127 3.63 -7.49 -38.77
C GLU A 127 3.46 -6.02 -39.17
N ILE A 128 2.74 -5.25 -38.34
CA ILE A 128 2.61 -3.81 -38.53
C ILE A 128 3.84 -3.19 -37.85
N LYS A 129 4.83 -2.76 -38.62
CA LYS A 129 6.13 -2.27 -38.12
C LYS A 129 6.01 -1.17 -37.07
N SER A 130 5.05 -0.25 -37.21
CA SER A 130 4.81 0.82 -36.23
C SER A 130 4.33 0.25 -34.86
N LEU A 131 3.42 -0.70 -34.86
CA LEU A 131 2.93 -1.32 -33.62
C LEU A 131 3.98 -2.20 -32.97
N SER A 132 4.80 -2.89 -33.74
CA SER A 132 5.95 -3.65 -33.23
C SER A 132 6.98 -2.73 -32.56
N TYR A 133 7.21 -1.54 -33.11
CA TYR A 133 8.09 -0.54 -32.48
C TYR A 133 7.51 -0.02 -31.15
N ILE A 134 6.23 0.33 -31.12
CA ILE A 134 5.53 0.74 -29.89
C ILE A 134 5.59 -0.36 -28.84
N HIS A 135 5.32 -1.62 -29.22
CA HIS A 135 5.46 -2.77 -28.30
C HIS A 135 6.86 -2.85 -27.70
N SER A 136 7.91 -2.62 -28.49
CA SER A 136 9.29 -2.66 -28.00
C SER A 136 9.61 -1.54 -27.00
N ILE A 137 8.89 -0.42 -27.03
CA ILE A 137 8.99 0.63 -26.02
C ILE A 137 8.32 0.20 -24.73
N PHE A 138 7.08 -0.32 -24.82
CA PHE A 138 6.36 -0.81 -23.64
C PHE A 138 7.05 -1.99 -22.94
N ASP A 139 7.75 -2.85 -23.69
CA ASP A 139 8.54 -3.95 -23.14
C ASP A 139 9.73 -3.46 -22.28
N LYS A 140 10.17 -2.23 -22.51
CA LYS A 140 11.23 -1.60 -21.69
C LYS A 140 10.71 -0.93 -20.41
N VAL A 141 9.40 -0.73 -20.29
CA VAL A 141 8.80 -0.15 -19.11
C VAL A 141 8.54 -1.25 -18.08
N ASN A 142 9.10 -1.09 -16.89
CA ASN A 142 8.81 -2.00 -15.78
C ASN A 142 7.33 -1.88 -15.37
N PRO A 143 6.77 -2.89 -14.71
CA PRO A 143 5.45 -2.76 -14.11
C PRO A 143 5.35 -1.51 -13.24
N VAL A 144 4.24 -0.79 -13.38
CA VAL A 144 3.90 0.37 -12.54
C VAL A 144 3.19 -0.16 -11.30
N SER A 145 3.78 0.08 -10.14
CA SER A 145 3.17 -0.27 -8.86
C SER A 145 2.63 0.99 -8.21
N LEU A 146 1.33 0.96 -7.91
CA LEU A 146 0.64 1.98 -7.13
C LEU A 146 0.28 1.36 -5.79
N SER A 147 0.48 2.09 -4.70
CA SER A 147 0.00 1.68 -3.38
C SER A 147 -0.63 2.85 -2.66
N TYR A 148 -1.71 2.55 -1.96
CA TYR A 148 -2.39 3.48 -1.06
C TYR A 148 -2.65 2.76 0.25
N THR A 149 -2.31 3.41 1.34
CA THR A 149 -2.59 2.94 2.70
C THR A 149 -3.30 4.05 3.46
N GLU A 150 -4.38 3.71 4.10
CA GLU A 150 -5.09 4.58 5.02
C GLU A 150 -5.15 3.92 6.39
N THR A 151 -4.78 4.66 7.42
CA THR A 151 -4.78 4.19 8.81
C THR A 151 -5.51 5.21 9.66
N LEU A 152 -6.46 4.74 10.44
CA LEU A 152 -7.19 5.54 11.41
C LEU A 152 -7.07 4.88 12.78
N ASN A 153 -6.40 5.58 13.70
CA ASN A 153 -6.33 5.22 15.10
C ASN A 153 -7.24 6.14 15.88
N ARG A 154 -8.14 5.57 16.66
CA ARG A 154 -9.06 6.31 17.52
C ARG A 154 -8.96 5.75 18.92
N SER A 155 -8.92 6.63 19.91
CA SER A 155 -9.09 6.25 21.30
C SER A 155 -10.11 7.18 21.94
N SER A 156 -10.97 6.64 22.77
CA SER A 156 -11.89 7.40 23.58
C SER A 156 -11.84 6.85 25.00
N ASN A 157 -11.73 7.74 25.95
CA ASN A 157 -11.59 7.39 27.36
C ASN A 157 -12.90 7.64 28.08
N GLN A 158 -13.14 6.88 29.15
CA GLN A 158 -14.29 7.06 30.07
C GLN A 158 -15.66 7.01 29.34
N VAL A 159 -15.79 6.18 28.34
CA VAL A 159 -17.03 5.99 27.58
C VAL A 159 -18.02 5.19 28.41
N ILE A 160 -19.28 5.66 28.45
CA ILE A 160 -20.37 5.02 29.19
C ILE A 160 -21.31 4.33 28.19
N GLY A 161 -21.54 3.04 28.36
CA GLY A 161 -22.46 2.28 27.54
C GLY A 161 -21.82 1.19 26.68
N GLU A 162 -22.62 0.54 25.84
CA GLU A 162 -22.17 -0.53 24.95
C GLU A 162 -21.73 0.04 23.59
N VAL A 163 -20.52 -0.31 23.17
CA VAL A 163 -19.93 0.19 21.92
C VAL A 163 -20.55 -0.52 20.71
N PRO A 164 -21.11 0.23 19.75
CA PRO A 164 -21.71 -0.35 18.55
C PRO A 164 -20.71 -1.14 17.70
N ALA A 165 -21.14 -2.27 17.14
CA ALA A 165 -20.30 -3.08 16.23
C ALA A 165 -19.82 -2.26 15.03
N GLY A 166 -20.63 -1.31 14.53
CA GLY A 166 -20.23 -0.42 13.45
C GLY A 166 -18.99 0.41 13.76
N TYR A 167 -18.84 0.88 14.99
CA TYR A 167 -17.64 1.59 15.44
C TYR A 167 -16.44 0.64 15.56
N LYS A 168 -16.63 -0.53 16.14
CA LYS A 168 -15.56 -1.53 16.32
C LYS A 168 -14.87 -1.88 15.00
N PHE A 169 -15.66 -2.02 13.94
CA PHE A 169 -15.20 -2.43 12.63
C PHE A 169 -15.05 -1.29 11.61
N GLY A 170 -15.21 -0.04 12.03
CA GLY A 170 -14.95 1.14 11.21
C GLY A 170 -16.06 1.53 10.23
N TRP A 171 -17.26 0.98 10.38
CA TRP A 171 -18.43 1.34 9.55
C TRP A 171 -19.14 2.60 10.06
N MET A 172 -18.87 2.97 11.31
CA MET A 172 -19.37 4.20 11.95
C MET A 172 -18.18 5.07 12.34
N PRO A 173 -18.21 6.38 12.02
CA PRO A 173 -17.12 7.29 12.37
C PRO A 173 -17.04 7.56 13.86
N ASP A 174 -18.19 7.61 14.55
CA ASP A 174 -18.29 7.89 15.96
C ASP A 174 -19.01 6.77 16.72
N HIS A 175 -18.69 6.61 18.00
CA HIS A 175 -19.37 5.66 18.87
C HIS A 175 -20.71 6.18 19.39
N ASN A 176 -20.99 7.50 19.33
CA ASN A 176 -22.21 8.18 19.79
C ASN A 176 -22.59 7.86 21.26
N LEU A 177 -21.60 7.66 22.12
CA LEU A 177 -21.78 7.36 23.54
C LEU A 177 -21.32 8.54 24.39
N GLU A 178 -21.94 8.69 25.51
CA GLU A 178 -21.53 9.70 26.51
C GLU A 178 -20.17 9.34 27.11
N GLN A 179 -19.42 10.35 27.49
CA GLN A 179 -18.16 10.23 28.23
C GLN A 179 -18.31 10.84 29.61
N SER A 180 -17.69 10.25 30.61
CA SER A 180 -17.71 10.79 31.97
C SER A 180 -16.95 12.12 32.00
N GLU A 181 -17.55 13.12 32.65
CA GLU A 181 -16.97 14.48 32.81
C GLU A 181 -16.00 14.57 33.99
N GLU A 182 -15.30 13.53 34.37
CA GLU A 182 -14.29 13.64 35.42
C GLU A 182 -13.22 14.67 35.05
N VAL A 183 -13.03 15.63 35.99
CA VAL A 183 -12.13 16.78 35.80
C VAL A 183 -10.71 16.33 35.44
N GLY A 184 -10.20 16.82 34.29
CA GLY A 184 -8.85 16.52 33.80
C GLY A 184 -8.74 15.28 32.90
N SER A 185 -9.85 14.72 32.49
CA SER A 185 -9.85 13.57 31.58
C SER A 185 -9.45 13.98 30.18
N ASN A 186 -8.48 13.27 29.65
CA ASN A 186 -8.20 13.26 28.21
C ASN A 186 -9.31 12.48 27.51
N LEU A 187 -10.18 13.16 26.78
CA LEU A 187 -11.36 12.58 26.14
C LEU A 187 -11.02 11.57 25.03
N GLY A 188 -9.77 11.57 24.56
CA GLY A 188 -9.33 10.64 23.55
C GLY A 188 -8.38 11.26 22.53
N SER A 189 -8.05 10.54 21.49
CA SER A 189 -7.19 11.00 20.41
C SER A 189 -7.56 10.38 19.08
N TRP A 190 -7.27 11.10 18.00
CA TRP A 190 -7.45 10.66 16.64
C TRP A 190 -6.13 10.81 15.88
N ASP A 191 -5.75 9.80 15.13
CA ASP A 191 -4.57 9.82 14.28
C ASP A 191 -4.96 9.21 12.93
N HIS A 192 -5.08 10.06 11.92
CA HIS A 192 -5.46 9.68 10.56
C HIS A 192 -4.27 9.88 9.62
N LYS A 193 -3.81 8.78 9.02
CA LYS A 193 -2.68 8.76 8.09
C LYS A 193 -3.10 8.22 6.74
N ARG A 194 -2.62 8.85 5.68
CA ARG A 194 -2.80 8.44 4.30
C ARG A 194 -1.45 8.45 3.60
N ASP A 195 -1.09 7.34 3.02
CA ASP A 195 0.16 7.12 2.30
C ASP A 195 -0.13 6.69 0.87
N GLY A 196 0.33 7.46 -0.10
CA GLY A 196 0.27 7.12 -1.51
C GLY A 196 1.66 6.94 -2.09
N SER A 197 1.89 5.92 -2.92
CA SER A 197 3.13 5.81 -3.66
C SER A 197 2.96 5.20 -5.05
N ILE A 198 3.80 5.67 -5.97
CA ILE A 198 3.86 5.20 -7.36
C ILE A 198 5.31 4.85 -7.65
N ARG A 199 5.56 3.64 -8.16
CA ARG A 199 6.89 3.16 -8.54
C ARG A 199 6.85 2.57 -9.93
N THR A 200 7.85 2.93 -10.74
CA THR A 200 8.05 2.36 -12.06
C THR A 200 9.51 2.46 -12.46
N GLY A 201 9.87 1.95 -13.61
CA GLY A 201 11.21 2.06 -14.14
C GLY A 201 11.25 1.82 -15.64
N LEU A 202 12.37 2.20 -16.24
CA LEU A 202 12.68 2.03 -17.66
C LEU A 202 13.98 1.24 -17.80
N LYS A 203 13.93 0.11 -18.51
CA LYS A 203 15.10 -0.66 -18.93
C LYS A 203 15.40 -0.34 -20.38
N LEU A 204 16.08 0.79 -20.65
CA LEU A 204 16.39 1.22 -22.02
C LEU A 204 17.30 0.21 -22.73
N SER A 205 18.21 -0.39 -21.98
CA SER A 205 19.10 -1.45 -22.47
C SER A 205 19.54 -2.35 -21.32
N ARG A 206 20.35 -3.38 -21.60
CA ARG A 206 20.99 -4.19 -20.55
C ARG A 206 21.94 -3.38 -19.66
N LEU A 207 22.36 -2.23 -20.12
CA LEU A 207 23.34 -1.37 -19.45
C LEU A 207 22.70 -0.18 -18.77
N VAL A 208 21.50 0.24 -19.20
CA VAL A 208 20.85 1.48 -18.75
C VAL A 208 19.51 1.16 -18.10
N THR A 209 19.39 1.50 -16.83
CA THR A 209 18.15 1.38 -16.04
C THR A 209 17.86 2.72 -15.36
N ILE A 210 16.61 3.15 -15.41
CA ILE A 210 16.10 4.31 -14.71
C ILE A 210 14.92 3.86 -13.87
N ASN A 211 14.87 4.21 -12.60
CA ASN A 211 13.72 3.96 -11.74
C ASN A 211 13.17 5.28 -11.24
N PHE A 212 11.86 5.33 -11.10
CA PHE A 212 11.11 6.47 -10.58
C PHE A 212 10.31 6.00 -9.36
N ASN A 213 10.30 6.83 -8.33
CA ASN A 213 9.49 6.62 -7.14
C ASN A 213 8.90 7.95 -6.73
N PHE A 214 7.58 7.99 -6.58
CA PHE A 214 6.86 9.11 -6.02
C PHE A 214 6.13 8.65 -4.78
N SER A 215 6.22 9.42 -3.71
CA SER A 215 5.49 9.17 -2.46
C SER A 215 4.90 10.45 -1.92
N GLN A 216 3.70 10.35 -1.38
CA GLN A 216 3.04 11.40 -0.65
C GLN A 216 2.40 10.80 0.61
N ASN A 217 2.63 11.45 1.73
CA ASN A 217 2.07 11.11 3.04
C ASN A 217 1.32 12.31 3.59
N PHE A 218 0.18 12.04 4.17
CA PHE A 218 -0.60 13.01 4.93
C PHE A 218 -0.94 12.42 6.30
N SER A 219 -0.78 13.20 7.35
CA SER A 219 -1.11 12.81 8.72
C SER A 219 -1.86 13.95 9.40
N SER A 220 -2.99 13.62 10.02
CA SER A 220 -3.74 14.50 10.91
C SER A 220 -3.87 13.84 12.28
N VAL A 221 -3.42 14.52 13.31
CA VAL A 221 -3.47 14.04 14.69
C VAL A 221 -4.24 15.06 15.52
N ILE A 222 -5.35 14.63 16.12
CA ILE A 222 -6.13 15.43 17.06
C ILE A 222 -5.90 14.88 18.46
N SER A 223 -5.35 15.70 19.34
CA SER A 223 -5.17 15.34 20.74
C SER A 223 -6.45 15.55 21.53
N GLY A 224 -6.57 14.90 22.69
CA GLY A 224 -7.70 15.09 23.60
C GLY A 224 -7.85 16.52 24.19
N THR A 225 -6.89 17.39 23.88
CA THR A 225 -6.95 18.83 24.23
C THR A 225 -7.55 19.70 23.13
N GLY A 226 -8.09 19.11 22.05
CA GLY A 226 -8.67 19.85 20.93
C GLY A 226 -7.65 20.46 19.96
N VAL A 227 -6.38 20.09 20.07
CA VAL A 227 -5.33 20.58 19.16
C VAL A 227 -5.17 19.58 18.00
N GLU A 228 -5.34 20.05 16.77
CA GLU A 228 -5.07 19.29 15.56
C GLU A 228 -3.72 19.67 14.97
N GLN A 229 -2.89 18.66 14.76
CA GLN A 229 -1.64 18.80 14.03
C GLN A 229 -1.73 18.05 12.70
N ARG A 230 -1.57 18.77 11.61
CA ARG A 230 -1.51 18.19 10.26
C ARG A 230 -0.09 18.24 9.72
N THR A 231 0.31 17.20 9.03
CA THR A 231 1.61 17.11 8.38
C THR A 231 1.44 16.47 6.99
N MET A 232 1.99 17.12 5.99
CA MET A 232 2.09 16.59 4.63
C MET A 232 3.56 16.46 4.25
N THR A 233 3.93 15.28 3.77
CA THR A 233 5.26 15.03 3.20
C THR A 233 5.10 14.46 1.80
N ARG A 234 5.83 15.03 0.84
CA ARG A 234 5.80 14.55 -0.56
C ARG A 234 7.17 14.59 -1.19
N ASP A 235 7.36 13.75 -2.19
CA ASP A 235 8.54 13.85 -3.05
C ASP A 235 8.40 15.08 -3.95
N TYR A 236 9.47 15.87 -4.08
CA TYR A 236 9.43 17.10 -4.84
C TYR A 236 10.79 17.43 -5.47
N ILE A 237 10.78 18.32 -6.45
CA ILE A 237 11.98 18.91 -7.03
C ILE A 237 11.99 20.42 -6.80
N ALA A 238 13.09 20.92 -6.25
CA ALA A 238 13.36 22.35 -6.18
C ALA A 238 13.96 22.82 -7.49
N ILE A 239 13.25 23.66 -8.22
CA ILE A 239 13.75 24.32 -9.43
C ILE A 239 13.70 25.83 -9.13
N ASP A 240 14.83 26.35 -8.70
CA ASP A 240 14.97 27.65 -8.02
C ASP A 240 14.42 28.85 -8.80
N GLU A 241 14.51 28.86 -10.12
CA GLU A 241 14.14 30.04 -10.94
C GLU A 241 12.76 29.92 -11.59
N LEU A 242 12.27 28.71 -11.84
CA LEU A 242 11.02 28.47 -12.56
C LEU A 242 9.81 28.30 -11.67
N PHE A 243 10.03 27.79 -10.44
CA PHE A 243 8.94 27.49 -9.51
C PHE A 243 9.35 27.89 -8.09
N LYS A 244 8.84 29.01 -7.62
CA LYS A 244 9.12 29.52 -6.25
C LYS A 244 8.70 28.54 -5.13
N GLU A 245 7.84 27.58 -5.41
CA GLU A 245 7.28 26.66 -4.40
C GLU A 245 7.65 25.18 -4.65
N GLY A 246 8.52 24.88 -5.60
CA GLY A 246 8.84 23.49 -5.98
C GLY A 246 7.64 22.74 -6.58
N LEU A 247 7.91 21.71 -7.34
CA LEU A 247 6.87 20.87 -7.95
C LEU A 247 6.88 19.47 -7.34
N PRO A 248 5.70 18.85 -7.12
CA PRO A 248 5.64 17.43 -6.86
C PRO A 248 6.31 16.69 -8.02
N PHE A 249 7.38 15.99 -7.73
CA PHE A 249 8.15 15.29 -8.75
C PHE A 249 8.73 14.00 -8.17
N PRO A 250 8.70 12.89 -8.94
CA PRO A 250 9.25 11.63 -8.47
C PRO A 250 10.76 11.72 -8.27
N GLY A 251 11.26 11.14 -7.21
CA GLY A 251 12.66 10.79 -7.10
C GLY A 251 13.05 9.80 -8.21
N TRP A 252 14.29 9.87 -8.68
CA TRP A 252 14.78 8.93 -9.70
C TRP A 252 16.13 8.34 -9.33
N SER A 253 16.40 7.16 -9.84
CA SER A 253 17.72 6.57 -9.87
C SER A 253 18.07 6.14 -11.29
N PHE A 254 19.24 6.53 -11.74
CA PHE A 254 19.81 6.17 -13.04
C PHE A 254 21.04 5.30 -12.81
N ARG A 255 21.12 4.18 -13.50
CA ARG A 255 22.29 3.32 -13.50
C ARG A 255 22.75 3.03 -14.91
N LEU A 256 24.03 3.31 -15.17
CA LEU A 256 24.75 2.96 -16.38
C LEU A 256 25.85 1.95 -16.03
N ALA A 257 25.67 0.70 -16.42
CA ALA A 257 26.66 -0.37 -16.28
C ALA A 257 27.51 -0.51 -17.54
N GLY A 258 28.64 -1.20 -17.44
CA GLY A 258 29.47 -1.51 -18.61
C GLY A 258 30.37 -0.35 -19.05
N VAL A 259 30.57 0.63 -18.19
CA VAL A 259 31.43 1.81 -18.44
C VAL A 259 32.90 1.40 -18.59
N GLU A 260 33.27 0.23 -18.03
CA GLU A 260 34.60 -0.36 -18.22
C GLU A 260 34.94 -0.67 -19.69
N LYS A 261 33.96 -0.74 -20.57
CA LYS A 261 34.17 -0.99 -22.02
C LYS A 261 34.59 0.26 -22.79
N TRP A 262 34.47 1.43 -22.15
CA TRP A 262 34.90 2.70 -22.79
C TRP A 262 36.40 2.77 -22.94
N PRO A 263 36.89 3.34 -24.01
CA PRO A 263 38.33 3.31 -24.37
C PRO A 263 39.28 3.72 -23.25
N ILE A 264 38.91 4.77 -22.49
CA ILE A 264 39.72 5.32 -21.41
C ILE A 264 39.66 4.44 -20.15
N ILE A 265 38.44 3.93 -19.81
CA ILE A 265 38.20 3.23 -18.55
C ILE A 265 38.66 1.77 -18.60
N LYS A 266 38.64 1.16 -19.79
CA LYS A 266 39.10 -0.22 -20.05
C LYS A 266 40.54 -0.48 -19.55
N TRP A 267 41.38 0.54 -19.51
CA TRP A 267 42.75 0.40 -19.08
C TRP A 267 42.94 0.43 -17.56
N VAL A 268 41.95 0.97 -16.85
CA VAL A 268 42.08 1.27 -15.42
C VAL A 268 41.17 0.34 -14.60
N ALA A 269 39.98 -0.06 -15.11
CA ALA A 269 38.99 -0.80 -14.37
C ALA A 269 38.51 -2.06 -15.11
N LYS A 270 38.36 -3.17 -14.35
CA LYS A 270 37.77 -4.42 -14.83
C LYS A 270 36.24 -4.38 -14.84
N SER A 271 35.64 -3.58 -13.99
CA SER A 271 34.19 -3.31 -13.92
C SER A 271 33.98 -1.87 -13.47
N ALA A 272 33.04 -1.17 -14.09
CA ALA A 272 32.67 0.19 -13.73
C ALA A 272 31.19 0.43 -14.00
N SER A 273 30.53 1.16 -13.11
CA SER A 273 29.16 1.66 -13.29
C SER A 273 29.08 3.13 -12.86
N ILE A 274 28.14 3.86 -13.46
CA ILE A 274 27.76 5.20 -13.03
C ILE A 274 26.35 5.07 -12.45
N ASP A 275 26.23 5.43 -11.20
CA ASP A 275 24.96 5.48 -10.50
C ASP A 275 24.70 6.93 -10.09
N HIS A 276 23.51 7.44 -10.43
CA HIS A 276 23.04 8.75 -10.03
C HIS A 276 21.64 8.61 -9.45
N SER A 277 21.38 9.27 -8.33
CA SER A 277 20.05 9.31 -7.72
C SER A 277 19.70 10.72 -7.26
N TYR A 278 18.42 11.02 -7.35
CA TYR A 278 17.83 12.21 -6.79
C TYR A 278 16.63 11.83 -5.93
N ALA A 279 16.56 12.40 -4.73
CA ALA A 279 15.43 12.26 -3.82
C ALA A 279 15.27 13.58 -3.05
N GLY A 280 14.32 14.39 -3.46
CA GLY A 280 13.90 15.58 -2.74
C GLY A 280 12.62 15.30 -1.97
N LYS A 281 12.49 15.88 -0.75
CA LYS A 281 11.29 15.81 0.05
C LYS A 281 10.90 17.17 0.53
N GLU A 282 9.61 17.47 0.46
CA GLU A 282 9.00 18.62 1.07
C GLU A 282 8.14 18.13 2.22
N THR A 283 8.27 18.77 3.38
CA THR A 283 7.40 18.53 4.54
C THR A 283 6.81 19.84 4.97
N ARG A 284 5.49 19.87 5.09
CA ARG A 284 4.74 21.00 5.60
C ARG A 284 3.94 20.54 6.81
N SER A 285 3.96 21.35 7.86
CA SER A 285 3.22 21.10 9.10
C SER A 285 2.50 22.34 9.53
N TRP A 286 1.29 22.19 10.02
CA TRP A 286 0.47 23.27 10.57
C TRP A 286 -0.35 22.74 11.73
N GLN A 287 -0.77 23.63 12.59
CA GLN A 287 -1.50 23.34 13.81
C GLN A 287 -2.76 24.20 13.87
N PHE A 288 -3.84 23.59 14.30
CA PHE A 288 -5.11 24.25 14.57
C PHE A 288 -5.47 24.02 16.03
N GLU A 289 -6.07 25.07 16.66
CA GLU A 289 -6.53 25.01 18.03
C GLU A 289 -8.07 25.06 18.03
N ASP A 290 -8.69 24.52 19.07
CA ASP A 290 -10.15 24.52 19.30
C ASP A 290 -10.97 23.85 18.18
N ILE A 291 -10.46 22.75 17.62
CA ILE A 291 -11.18 21.96 16.62
C ILE A 291 -11.98 20.87 17.33
N GLU A 292 -13.29 20.89 17.11
CA GLU A 292 -14.11 19.72 17.39
C GLU A 292 -13.71 18.58 16.46
N PRO A 293 -13.57 17.33 16.96
CA PRO A 293 -13.23 16.19 16.10
C PRO A 293 -14.32 16.02 15.05
N GLU A 294 -13.99 16.40 13.81
CA GLU A 294 -14.88 16.27 12.69
C GLU A 294 -15.03 14.79 12.33
N ASN A 295 -16.23 14.38 11.93
CA ASN A 295 -16.51 13.02 11.46
C ASN A 295 -15.59 12.66 10.29
N ILE A 296 -14.51 11.93 10.57
CA ILE A 296 -13.53 11.52 9.58
C ILE A 296 -14.11 10.33 8.81
N ASP A 297 -14.48 10.59 7.57
CA ASP A 297 -15.00 9.61 6.65
C ASP A 297 -13.84 8.75 6.11
N PHE A 298 -13.74 7.48 6.56
CA PHE A 298 -12.59 6.60 6.33
C PHE A 298 -12.33 6.26 4.86
N PHE A 299 -13.26 6.46 3.95
CA PHE A 299 -13.10 6.11 2.53
C PHE A 299 -13.15 7.30 1.57
N LYS A 300 -13.02 8.53 2.05
CA LYS A 300 -12.96 9.71 1.16
C LYS A 300 -11.61 9.81 0.44
N LEU A 301 -11.48 9.11 -0.67
CA LEU A 301 -10.31 9.25 -1.56
C LEU A 301 -10.14 10.68 -2.10
N ALA A 302 -11.25 11.42 -2.23
CA ALA A 302 -11.29 12.80 -2.71
C ALA A 302 -10.66 13.82 -1.73
N SER A 303 -10.62 13.52 -0.44
CA SER A 303 -10.10 14.44 0.57
C SER A 303 -8.59 14.69 0.47
N PHE A 304 -7.85 13.81 -0.26
CA PHE A 304 -6.42 14.03 -0.53
C PHE A 304 -6.14 15.34 -1.28
N VAL A 305 -7.07 15.76 -2.15
CA VAL A 305 -6.99 17.02 -2.92
C VAL A 305 -7.61 18.17 -2.14
N GLU A 306 -8.66 17.92 -1.36
CA GLU A 306 -9.33 18.92 -0.53
C GLU A 306 -8.42 19.37 0.62
N ASP A 307 -7.76 18.45 1.31
CA ASP A 307 -6.81 18.75 2.38
C ASP A 307 -5.66 19.64 1.90
N TYR A 308 -5.23 19.48 0.64
CA TYR A 308 -4.22 20.36 0.05
C TYR A 308 -4.75 21.77 -0.22
N LYS A 309 -6.00 21.89 -0.67
CA LYS A 309 -6.66 23.19 -0.90
C LYS A 309 -6.91 23.94 0.40
N ASP A 310 -7.28 23.25 1.44
CA ASP A 310 -7.48 23.85 2.78
C ASP A 310 -6.15 24.34 3.37
N TYR A 311 -5.05 23.62 3.10
CA TYR A 311 -3.72 24.10 3.43
C TYR A 311 -3.38 25.42 2.74
N GLU A 312 -3.59 25.55 1.42
CA GLU A 312 -3.34 26.79 0.69
C GLU A 312 -4.20 27.96 1.23
N ARG A 313 -5.40 27.67 1.69
CA ARG A 313 -6.31 28.65 2.29
C ARG A 313 -5.83 29.12 3.67
N SER A 314 -5.28 28.23 4.48
CA SER A 314 -4.81 28.54 5.84
C SER A 314 -3.41 29.17 5.86
N SER A 315 -2.59 28.99 4.82
CA SER A 315 -1.23 29.54 4.73
C SER A 315 -1.18 30.97 4.17
N ARG A 316 -2.30 31.57 3.82
CA ARG A 316 -2.45 32.99 3.41
C ARG A 316 -2.89 33.85 4.56
#